data_2a26a4f1e51bd52a2d87474f1b729523
#
_entry.id   2a26a4f1e51bd52a2d87474f1b729523
#
_cell.length_a   1.000
_cell.length_b   1.000
_cell.length_c   1.000
_cell.angle_alpha   90.00
_cell.angle_beta   90.00
_cell.angle_gamma   90.00
#
_symmetry.space_group_name_H-M   'P 1'
#
loop_
_entity.id
_entity.type
_entity.pdbx_description
1 polymer ?
#
loop_
_entity_poly.entity_id
_entity_poly.type
_entity_poly.pdbx_seq_one_letter_code
_entity_poly.pdbx_strand_id
1 'polypeptide(L)'
;FQMPSSHAKGSLALLVNNKYCLLGDALYPAHKGDKTVYNAGILKQQIDILKKMAAPYVLLSHREPFVQKKQAVISWLEKIYAMREKNEPWILMTGQNVPN
;
A
#
# COMPACT_ATOMS: atom_id res chain seq x y z
N PHE A 1 12.74 -2.02 -8.24
CA PHE A 1 12.00 -0.95 -8.90
C PHE A 1 11.41 0.02 -7.90
N GLN A 2 11.06 1.21 -8.35
CA GLN A 2 10.46 2.20 -7.48
C GLN A 2 8.96 1.98 -7.33
N MET A 3 8.47 2.08 -6.08
CA MET A 3 7.07 1.95 -5.75
C MET A 3 6.56 3.31 -5.26
N PRO A 4 5.51 3.88 -5.87
CA PRO A 4 4.91 5.10 -5.31
C PRO A 4 4.41 4.82 -3.90
N SER A 5 4.55 5.80 -3.01
CA SER A 5 4.19 5.60 -1.61
C SER A 5 3.65 6.88 -0.98
N SER A 6 2.57 6.75 -0.21
CA SER A 6 2.07 7.83 0.62
C SER A 6 2.96 8.04 1.85
N HIS A 7 3.63 6.98 2.32
CA HIS A 7 4.44 6.99 3.53
C HIS A 7 5.75 7.74 3.33
N ALA A 8 6.40 7.54 2.20
CA ALA A 8 7.71 8.13 1.93
C ALA A 8 7.83 8.48 0.45
N LYS A 9 8.62 9.51 0.16
CA LYS A 9 8.86 9.93 -1.21
C LYS A 9 9.78 8.92 -1.88
N GLY A 10 9.19 8.06 -2.69
CA GLY A 10 9.94 7.06 -3.45
C GLY A 10 10.43 5.91 -2.60
N SER A 11 9.67 4.86 -2.51
CA SER A 11 10.08 3.61 -1.88
C SER A 11 10.58 2.64 -2.93
N LEU A 12 11.53 1.78 -2.53
CA LEU A 12 12.02 0.73 -3.42
C LEU A 12 11.26 -0.56 -3.16
N ALA A 13 10.91 -1.24 -4.23
CA ALA A 13 10.36 -2.58 -4.17
C ALA A 13 11.34 -3.55 -4.84
N LEU A 14 11.49 -4.73 -4.29
CA LEU A 14 12.45 -5.71 -4.78
C LEU A 14 11.74 -7.04 -5.07
N LEU A 15 11.88 -7.50 -6.32
CA LEU A 15 11.36 -8.81 -6.72
C LEU A 15 12.42 -9.88 -6.49
N VAL A 16 12.02 -10.97 -5.86
CA VAL A 16 12.91 -12.10 -5.58
C VAL A 16 12.32 -13.36 -6.24
N ASN A 17 13.01 -13.89 -7.22
CA ASN A 17 12.65 -15.11 -7.95
C ASN A 17 11.24 -15.07 -8.55
N ASN A 18 10.73 -13.88 -8.88
CA ASN A 18 9.37 -13.68 -9.36
C ASN A 18 8.29 -14.28 -8.45
N LYS A 19 8.64 -14.60 -7.22
CA LYS A 19 7.72 -15.19 -6.25
C LYS A 19 7.38 -14.24 -5.12
N TYR A 20 8.34 -13.45 -4.67
CA TYR A 20 8.16 -12.52 -3.57
C TYR A 20 8.46 -11.11 -4.02
N CYS A 21 7.66 -10.16 -3.55
CA CYS A 21 7.96 -8.75 -3.71
C CYS A 21 8.13 -8.12 -2.33
N LEU A 22 9.32 -7.61 -2.07
CA LEU A 22 9.63 -6.93 -0.81
C LEU A 22 9.24 -5.47 -0.97
N LEU A 23 8.24 -5.03 -0.22
CA LEU A 23 7.69 -3.67 -0.30
C LEU A 23 8.10 -2.79 0.89
N GLY A 24 8.56 -3.40 1.98
CA GLY A 24 8.90 -2.63 3.18
C GLY A 24 7.71 -1.83 3.66
N ASP A 25 7.90 -0.52 3.80
CA ASP A 25 6.88 0.41 4.27
C ASP A 25 6.10 1.09 3.14
N ALA A 26 6.29 0.68 1.89
CA ALA A 26 5.74 1.39 0.73
C ALA A 26 4.22 1.54 0.78
N LEU A 27 3.52 0.57 1.36
CA LEU A 27 2.05 0.55 1.38
C LEU A 27 1.47 1.22 2.62
N TYR A 28 2.29 1.83 3.46
CA TYR A 28 1.80 2.49 4.67
C TYR A 28 1.34 3.90 4.38
N PRO A 29 0.42 4.45 5.20
CA PRO A 29 -0.06 5.82 5.03
C PRO A 29 0.96 6.86 5.45
N ALA A 30 0.75 8.08 5.01
CA ALA A 30 1.51 9.23 5.47
C ALA A 30 0.90 9.82 6.74
N HIS A 31 1.72 10.54 7.50
CA HIS A 31 1.25 11.31 8.64
C HIS A 31 1.26 12.79 8.29
N LYS A 32 0.11 13.45 8.50
CA LYS A 32 -0.01 14.90 8.34
C LYS A 32 -0.54 15.48 9.66
N GLY A 33 0.36 16.05 10.44
CA GLY A 33 0.03 16.47 11.79
C GLY A 33 -0.35 15.26 12.64
N ASP A 34 -1.54 15.29 13.23
CA ASP A 34 -2.08 14.17 14.01
C ASP A 34 -2.93 13.21 13.17
N LYS A 35 -2.97 13.40 11.85
CA LYS A 35 -3.80 12.61 10.96
C LYS A 35 -2.96 11.64 10.16
N THR A 36 -3.53 10.48 9.88
CA THR A 36 -2.93 9.44 9.04
C THR A 36 -3.74 9.37 7.74
N VAL A 37 -3.07 9.54 6.60
CA VAL A 37 -3.76 9.66 5.31
C VAL A 37 -3.05 8.87 4.22
N TYR A 38 -3.83 8.38 3.26
CA TYR A 38 -3.33 7.88 1.99
C TYR A 38 -3.60 8.91 0.91
N ASN A 39 -2.65 9.07 -0.02
CA ASN A 39 -2.91 9.81 -1.25
C ASN A 39 -3.66 8.89 -2.21
N ALA A 40 -4.86 9.31 -2.64
CA ALA A 40 -5.72 8.47 -3.47
C ALA A 40 -5.08 8.11 -4.81
N GLY A 41 -4.40 9.06 -5.45
CA GLY A 41 -3.73 8.79 -6.72
C GLY A 41 -2.58 7.80 -6.58
N ILE A 42 -1.78 7.95 -5.54
CA ILE A 42 -0.68 7.02 -5.24
C ILE A 42 -1.24 5.63 -4.93
N LEU A 43 -2.30 5.55 -4.13
CA LEU A 43 -2.92 4.30 -3.77
C LEU A 43 -3.42 3.54 -5.00
N LYS A 44 -4.03 4.24 -5.94
CA LYS A 44 -4.47 3.63 -7.19
C LYS A 44 -3.29 3.10 -8.00
N GLN A 45 -2.18 3.85 -8.06
CA GLN A 45 -0.97 3.40 -8.75
C GLN A 45 -0.42 2.13 -8.09
N GLN A 46 -0.41 2.08 -6.76
CA GLN A 46 0.04 0.89 -6.04
C GLN A 46 -0.82 -0.33 -6.38
N ILE A 47 -2.14 -0.17 -6.40
CA ILE A 47 -3.06 -1.24 -6.75
C ILE A 47 -2.78 -1.75 -8.17
N ASP A 48 -2.62 -0.83 -9.12
CA ASP A 48 -2.37 -1.20 -10.53
C ASP A 48 -1.05 -1.93 -10.69
N ILE A 49 0.00 -1.49 -10.00
CA ILE A 49 1.31 -2.15 -10.04
C ILE A 49 1.21 -3.56 -9.48
N LEU A 50 0.54 -3.73 -8.35
CA LEU A 50 0.38 -5.05 -7.73
C LEU A 50 -0.41 -6.00 -8.64
N LYS A 51 -1.44 -5.50 -9.32
CA LYS A 51 -2.24 -6.31 -10.23
C LYS A 51 -1.42 -6.80 -11.42
N LYS A 52 -0.47 -6.01 -11.89
CA LYS A 52 0.36 -6.37 -13.04
C LYS A 52 1.56 -7.22 -12.67
N MET A 53 1.91 -7.26 -11.40
CA MET A 53 3.09 -7.96 -10.92
C MET A 53 2.87 -9.46 -10.91
N ALA A 54 3.87 -10.22 -11.37
CA ALA A 54 3.77 -11.68 -11.43
C ALA A 54 3.88 -12.35 -10.07
N ALA A 55 4.61 -11.75 -9.13
CA ALA A 55 4.86 -12.36 -7.82
C ALA A 55 3.57 -12.55 -7.03
N PRO A 56 3.25 -13.76 -6.57
CA PRO A 56 2.00 -14.01 -5.84
C PRO A 56 2.05 -13.61 -4.36
N TYR A 57 3.22 -13.30 -3.83
CA TYR A 57 3.40 -12.94 -2.43
C TYR A 57 4.09 -11.60 -2.28
N VAL A 58 3.74 -10.88 -1.22
CA VAL A 58 4.38 -9.61 -0.87
C VAL A 58 4.85 -9.68 0.58
N LEU A 59 5.97 -8.99 0.86
CA LEU A 59 6.51 -8.89 2.21
C LEU A 59 6.41 -7.42 2.65
N LEU A 60 5.75 -7.22 3.78
CA LEU A 60 5.55 -5.90 4.37
C LEU A 60 6.29 -5.83 5.69
N SER A 61 6.96 -4.72 5.96
CA SER A 61 7.61 -4.53 7.26
C SER A 61 6.66 -4.37 8.38
N HIS A 62 6.58 -4.23 9.41
CA HIS A 62 5.69 -3.88 10.54
C HIS A 62 4.29 -4.50 10.47
N ARG A 63 4.02 -5.43 9.57
CA ARG A 63 2.70 -6.07 9.50
C ARG A 63 2.87 -7.57 9.64
N GLU A 64 2.07 -8.18 10.49
CA GLU A 64 2.09 -9.63 10.66
C GLU A 64 0.84 -10.26 10.05
N PRO A 65 1.01 -11.39 9.36
CA PRO A 65 2.31 -11.99 9.01
C PRO A 65 3.05 -11.13 7.99
N PHE A 66 4.39 -11.18 8.01
CA PHE A 66 5.21 -10.42 7.07
C PHE A 66 4.96 -10.82 5.62
N VAL A 67 4.71 -12.10 5.38
CA VAL A 67 4.41 -12.62 4.05
C VAL A 67 2.90 -12.63 3.88
N GLN A 68 2.40 -11.91 2.87
CA GLN A 68 0.99 -11.79 2.56
C GLN A 68 0.74 -12.25 1.13
N LYS A 69 -0.42 -12.84 0.88
CA LYS A 69 -0.84 -13.11 -0.50
C LYS A 69 -1.13 -11.79 -1.20
N LYS A 70 -0.63 -11.65 -2.42
CA LYS A 70 -0.83 -10.43 -3.21
C LYS A 70 -2.31 -10.06 -3.31
N GLN A 71 -3.19 -11.03 -3.55
CA GLN A 71 -4.62 -10.77 -3.68
C GLN A 71 -5.24 -10.23 -2.40
N ALA A 72 -4.80 -10.69 -1.24
CA ALA A 72 -5.27 -10.17 0.03
C ALA A 72 -4.88 -8.71 0.22
N VAL A 73 -3.65 -8.36 -0.17
CA VAL A 73 -3.16 -6.98 -0.08
C VAL A 73 -3.91 -6.09 -1.06
N ILE A 74 -4.13 -6.54 -2.29
CA ILE A 74 -4.90 -5.78 -3.28
C ILE A 74 -6.31 -5.51 -2.76
N SER A 75 -6.98 -6.51 -2.21
CA SER A 75 -8.33 -6.34 -1.65
C SER A 75 -8.34 -5.33 -0.51
N TRP A 76 -7.34 -5.36 0.35
CA TRP A 76 -7.21 -4.41 1.43
C TRP A 76 -7.04 -2.97 0.91
N LEU A 77 -6.17 -2.77 -0.07
CA LEU A 77 -5.94 -1.45 -0.65
C LEU A 77 -7.18 -0.95 -1.40
N GLU A 78 -7.90 -1.84 -2.09
CA GLU A 78 -9.13 -1.47 -2.77
C GLU A 78 -10.23 -1.03 -1.81
N LYS A 79 -10.31 -1.64 -0.64
CA LYS A 79 -11.24 -1.22 0.41
C LYS A 79 -10.91 0.19 0.90
N ILE A 80 -9.64 0.50 1.08
CA ILE A 80 -9.22 1.85 1.46
C ILE A 80 -9.57 2.84 0.35
N TYR A 81 -9.30 2.49 -0.90
CA TYR A 81 -9.60 3.37 -2.02
C TYR A 81 -11.10 3.66 -2.13
N ALA A 82 -11.94 2.67 -1.82
CA ALA A 82 -13.40 2.84 -1.83
C ALA A 82 -13.89 3.82 -0.76
N MET A 83 -13.09 4.10 0.26
CA MET A 83 -13.41 5.08 1.29
C MET A 83 -13.15 6.52 0.85
N ARG A 84 -12.58 6.71 -0.34
CA ARG A 84 -12.32 8.04 -0.89
C ARG A 84 -13.64 8.78 -1.07
N GLU A 85 -13.69 10.00 -0.54
CA GLU A 85 -14.87 10.87 -0.71
C GLU A 85 -14.69 11.72 -1.96
N LYS A 86 -15.65 11.70 -2.85
CA LYS A 86 -15.78 12.53 -4.07
C LYS A 86 -14.47 13.20 -4.50
N ASN A 87 -13.67 12.78 -5.29
CA ASN A 87 -12.49 13.45 -5.85
C ASN A 87 -11.50 14.05 -4.82
N GLU A 88 -11.66 13.74 -3.54
CA GLU A 88 -10.70 14.19 -2.54
C GLU A 88 -9.35 13.50 -2.79
N PRO A 89 -8.23 14.26 -2.76
CA PRO A 89 -6.92 13.66 -3.02
C PRO A 89 -6.40 12.81 -1.86
N TRP A 90 -6.96 12.97 -0.66
CA TRP A 90 -6.49 12.29 0.54
C TRP A 90 -7.59 11.46 1.17
N ILE A 91 -7.25 10.28 1.62
CA ILE A 91 -8.15 9.38 2.34
C ILE A 91 -7.71 9.37 3.79
N LEU A 92 -8.60 9.89 4.66
CA LEU A 92 -8.33 9.93 6.09
C LEU A 92 -8.52 8.54 6.69
N MET A 93 -7.51 8.07 7.42
CA MET A 93 -7.56 6.79 8.10
C MET A 93 -7.99 6.99 9.55
N THR A 94 -8.94 6.18 10.00
CA THR A 94 -9.30 6.12 11.42
C THR A 94 -8.51 5.01 12.09
N GLY A 95 -8.54 4.95 13.41
CA GLY A 95 -7.83 3.91 14.15
C GLY A 95 -8.20 2.49 13.74
N GLN A 96 -9.40 2.28 13.22
CA GLN A 96 -9.86 0.96 12.76
C GLN A 96 -9.31 0.59 11.39
N ASN A 97 -8.86 1.57 10.61
CA ASN A 97 -8.42 1.39 9.23
C ASN A 97 -6.91 1.44 9.07
N VAL A 98 -6.20 1.90 10.08
CA VAL A 98 -4.75 2.06 10.02
C VAL A 98 -4.08 0.69 10.12
N PRO A 99 -3.16 0.34 9.21
CA PRO A 99 -2.41 -0.91 9.31
C PRO A 99 -1.48 -0.90 10.53
N ASN A 100 -1.36 -2.03 11.15
CA ASN A 100 -0.48 -2.20 12.32
C ASN A 100 0.98 -2.39 11.94
#